data_c93de1a3d9632697e3211c629bdf94ce
#
_entry.id   c93de1a3d9632697e3211c629bdf94ce
#
_cell.length_a   1.000
_cell.length_b   1.000
_cell.length_c   1.000
_cell.angle_alpha   90.00
_cell.angle_beta   90.00
_cell.angle_gamma   90.00
#
_symmetry.space_group_name_H-M   'P 1'
#
loop_
_entity.id
_entity.type
_entity.pdbx_description
1 polymer ?
#
loop_
_entity_poly.entity_id
_entity_poly.type
_entity_poly.pdbx_seq_one_letter_code
_entity_poly.pdbx_strand_id
1 'polypeptide(L)' 'MKELLRSNDPVRLSWAEALLAAAGIEIVIADRHTSVIEGSIGAIQRRILVAEVDLGRARALIAEAESSM' A
#
# COMPACT_ATOMS: atom_id res chain seq x y z
N MET A 1 -9.91 6.17 6.72
CA MET A 1 -9.31 5.41 5.60
C MET A 1 -9.05 3.98 6.02
N LYS A 2 -9.08 3.08 5.08
CA LYS A 2 -8.90 1.66 5.34
C LYS A 2 -7.59 1.16 4.75
N GLU A 3 -6.98 0.21 5.41
CA GLU A 3 -5.75 -0.41 4.92
C GLU A 3 -6.06 -1.29 3.71
N LEU A 4 -5.37 -1.04 2.62
CA LEU A 4 -5.51 -1.81 1.40
C LEU A 4 -4.43 -2.89 1.33
N LEU A 5 -3.20 -2.50 1.63
CA LEU A 5 -2.04 -3.33 1.38
C LEU A 5 -0.93 -2.91 2.34
N ARG A 6 -0.14 -3.90 2.74
CA ARG A 6 0.97 -3.68 3.66
C ARG A 6 2.20 -4.40 3.09
N SER A 7 3.33 -3.72 3.07
CA SER A 7 4.54 -4.30 2.54
C SER A 7 5.77 -3.55 3.04
N ASN A 8 6.89 -4.25 3.11
CA ASN A 8 8.18 -3.64 3.37
C ASN A 8 9.02 -3.55 2.08
N ASP A 9 8.46 -3.94 0.96
CA ASP A 9 9.14 -3.90 -0.32
C ASP A 9 8.84 -2.58 -1.03
N PRO A 10 9.83 -1.68 -1.17
CA PRO A 10 9.58 -0.39 -1.81
C PRO A 10 9.16 -0.49 -3.28
N VAL A 11 9.60 -1.54 -3.96
CA VAL A 11 9.23 -1.74 -5.36
C VAL A 11 7.74 -2.05 -5.47
N ARG A 12 7.25 -2.92 -4.61
CA ARG A 12 5.84 -3.28 -4.59
C ARG A 12 4.97 -2.08 -4.22
N LEU A 13 5.42 -1.29 -3.25
CA LEU A 13 4.68 -0.10 -2.84
C LEU A 13 4.61 0.93 -3.95
N SER A 14 5.72 1.15 -4.65
CA SER A 14 5.74 2.09 -5.78
C SER A 14 4.83 1.63 -6.91
N TRP A 15 4.83 0.33 -7.18
CA TRP A 15 3.98 -0.25 -8.20
C TRP A 15 2.50 -0.03 -7.86
N ALA A 16 2.12 -0.34 -6.62
CA ALA A 16 0.75 -0.19 -6.18
C ALA A 16 0.32 1.28 -6.21
N GLU A 17 1.19 2.15 -5.76
CA GLU A 17 0.93 3.58 -5.75
C GLU A 17 0.67 4.10 -7.17
N ALA A 18 1.51 3.72 -8.11
CA ALA A 18 1.35 4.14 -9.50
C ALA A 18 0.06 3.61 -10.10
N LEU A 19 -0.27 2.36 -9.81
CA LEU A 19 -1.48 1.72 -10.31
C LEU A 19 -2.73 2.44 -9.81
N LEU A 20 -2.76 2.75 -8.53
CA LEU A 20 -3.92 3.41 -7.93
C LEU A 20 -4.03 4.86 -8.37
N ALA A 21 -2.90 5.55 -8.51
CA ALA A 21 -2.89 6.91 -9.01
C ALA A 21 -3.43 6.99 -10.44
N ALA A 22 -3.06 6.03 -11.27
CA ALA A 22 -3.56 5.97 -12.64
C ALA A 22 -5.06 5.76 -12.70
N ALA A 23 -5.63 5.13 -11.69
CA ALA A 23 -7.06 4.89 -11.59
C ALA A 23 -7.81 6.05 -10.92
N GLY A 24 -7.10 7.08 -10.50
CA GLY A 24 -7.71 8.23 -9.83
C GLY A 24 -8.06 7.99 -8.38
N ILE A 25 -7.49 6.97 -7.77
CA ILE A 25 -7.75 6.65 -6.36
C ILE A 25 -6.70 7.33 -5.49
N GLU A 26 -7.14 8.14 -4.54
CA GLU A 26 -6.24 8.75 -3.58
C GLU A 26 -5.75 7.73 -2.57
N ILE A 27 -4.47 7.79 -2.26
CA ILE A 27 -3.89 6.92 -1.26
C ILE A 27 -3.12 7.73 -0.22
N VAL A 28 -2.95 7.12 0.95
CA VAL A 28 -2.07 7.64 1.99
C VAL A 28 -1.14 6.49 2.38
N ILE A 29 0.14 6.79 2.48
CA ILE A 29 1.11 5.80 2.93
C ILE A 29 1.43 6.09 4.38
N ALA A 30 1.16 5.12 5.24
CA ALA A 30 1.41 5.23 6.67
C ALA A 30 2.61 4.37 7.05
N ASP A 31 3.54 4.98 7.75
CA ASP A 31 4.73 4.30 8.25
C ASP A 31 4.60 4.10 9.75
N ARG A 32 5.22 3.02 10.23
CA ARG A 32 5.36 2.83 11.65
C ARG A 32 6.72 3.36 12.08
N HIS A 33 6.69 4.28 13.04
CA HIS A 33 7.91 4.91 13.50
C HIS A 33 8.53 4.28 14.72
N THR A 34 7.81 3.45 15.42
CA THR A 34 8.18 3.02 16.76
C THR A 34 9.33 2.05 16.82
N SER A 35 9.61 1.39 15.73
CA SER A 35 10.60 0.32 15.73
C SER A 35 12.03 0.79 15.71
N VAL A 36 12.26 2.05 15.50
CA VAL A 36 13.61 2.60 15.37
C VAL A 36 14.42 2.37 16.64
N ILE A 37 13.78 2.49 17.78
CA ILE A 37 14.45 2.37 19.07
C ILE A 37 14.90 0.96 19.36
N GLU A 38 14.24 0.00 18.80
CA GLU A 38 14.52 -1.40 19.08
C GLU A 38 15.49 -2.06 18.12
N GLY A 39 15.97 -1.30 17.18
CA GLY A 39 16.92 -1.82 16.22
C GLY A 39 16.34 -2.83 15.25
N SER A 40 15.05 -2.87 15.09
CA SER A 40 14.39 -3.78 14.16
C SER A 40 14.51 -3.28 12.74
N ILE A 41 15.72 -3.12 12.30
CA ILE A 41 15.99 -2.57 10.98
C ILE A 41 15.47 -3.52 9.91
N GLY A 42 14.75 -2.97 8.96
CA GLY A 42 14.21 -3.76 7.86
C GLY A 42 12.84 -4.35 8.12
N ALA A 43 12.36 -4.22 9.34
CA ALA A 43 11.04 -4.75 9.68
C ALA A 43 9.93 -3.70 9.57
N ILE A 44 10.26 -2.52 9.10
CA ILE A 44 9.30 -1.44 9.00
C ILE A 44 8.39 -1.69 7.82
N GLN A 45 7.13 -1.94 8.08
CA GLN A 45 6.15 -2.13 7.05
C GLN A 45 5.39 -0.83 6.81
N ARG A 46 5.23 -0.48 5.56
CA ARG A 46 4.40 0.65 5.16
C ARG A 46 3.05 0.13 4.74
N ARG A 47 2.04 0.91 5.02
CA ARG A 47 0.66 0.54 4.69
C ARG A 47 0.10 1.55 3.71
N ILE A 48 -0.58 1.04 2.70
CA ILE A 48 -1.31 1.90 1.78
C ILE A 48 -2.76 1.93 2.24
N LEU A 49 -3.25 3.13 2.51
CA LEU A 49 -4.61 3.35 2.96
C LEU A 49 -5.40 4.04 1.87
N VAL A 50 -6.65 3.65 1.72
CA VAL A 50 -7.57 4.28 0.77
C VAL A 50 -8.87 4.60 1.46
N ALA A 51 -9.65 5.49 0.87
CA ALA A 51 -10.99 5.80 1.38
C ALA A 51 -11.84 4.53 1.34
N GLU A 52 -12.71 4.39 2.33
CA GLU A 52 -13.56 3.21 2.41
C GLU A 52 -14.37 2.98 1.14
N VAL A 53 -14.84 4.04 0.52
CA VAL A 53 -15.64 3.93 -0.70
C VAL A 53 -14.83 3.38 -1.88
N ASP A 54 -13.51 3.53 -1.83
CA ASP A 54 -12.62 3.07 -2.90
C ASP A 54 -12.01 1.72 -2.62
N LEU A 55 -12.20 1.18 -1.44
CA LEU A 55 -11.52 -0.03 -1.00
C LEU A 55 -11.77 -1.22 -1.92
N GLY A 56 -13.02 -1.46 -2.26
CA GLY A 56 -13.37 -2.57 -3.15
C GLY A 56 -12.76 -2.44 -4.53
N ARG A 57 -12.83 -1.23 -5.08
CA ARG A 57 -12.26 -0.94 -6.39
C ARG A 57 -10.74 -1.07 -6.37
N ALA A 58 -10.11 -0.56 -5.33
CA ALA A 58 -8.67 -0.64 -5.19
C ALA A 58 -8.21 -2.09 -5.06
N ARG A 59 -8.91 -2.90 -4.30
CA ARG A 59 -8.60 -4.32 -4.17
C ARG A 59 -8.72 -5.04 -5.49
N ALA A 60 -9.76 -4.73 -6.25
CA ALA A 60 -9.97 -5.35 -7.56
C ALA A 60 -8.85 -5.00 -8.52
N LEU A 61 -8.40 -3.76 -8.51
CA LEU A 61 -7.30 -3.32 -9.37
C LEU A 61 -5.99 -4.04 -9.03
N ILE A 62 -5.68 -4.16 -7.75
CA ILE A 62 -4.47 -4.85 -7.31
C ILE A 62 -4.53 -6.33 -7.70
N ALA A 63 -5.66 -6.97 -7.45
CA ALA A 63 -5.83 -8.39 -7.75
C ALA A 63 -5.72 -8.66 -9.25
N GLU A 64 -6.32 -7.80 -10.05
CA GLU A 64 -6.28 -7.92 -11.51
C GLU A 64 -4.86 -7.75 -12.03
N ALA A 65 -4.14 -6.77 -11.52
CA ALA A 65 -2.77 -6.52 -11.93
C ALA A 65 -1.85 -7.67 -11.54
N GLU A 66 -2.06 -8.25 -10.37
CA GLU A 66 -1.27 -9.40 -9.95
C GLU A 66 -1.55 -10.63 -10.79
N SER A 67 -2.80 -10.81 -11.20
CA SER A 67 -3.18 -11.91 -12.08
C SER A 67 -2.60 -11.80 -13.46
N SER A 68 -2.33 -10.59 -13.89
CA SER A 68 -1.82 -10.34 -15.25
C SER A 68 -0.32 -10.57 -15.38
N MET A 69 0.34 -10.75 -14.27
CA MET A 69 1.80 -10.97 -14.28
C MET A 69 2.20 -12.45 -14.38
#